data_c32ba2ce7ae85cf579cf7a35a7fd8e2b
#
_entry.id   c32ba2ce7ae85cf579cf7a35a7fd8e2b
#
_cell.length_a   1.000
_cell.length_b   1.000
_cell.length_c   1.000
_cell.angle_alpha   90.00
_cell.angle_beta   90.00
_cell.angle_gamma   90.00
#
_symmetry.space_group_name_H-M   'P 1'
#
loop_
_entity.id
_entity.type
_entity.pdbx_description
1 polymer ?
#
loop_
_entity_poly.entity_id
_entity_poly.type
_entity_poly.pdbx_seq_one_letter_code
_entity_poly.pdbx_strand_id
1 'polypeptide(L)'
;MTTLKLYLEDSDLSEATAKIVELINGEQGIIRLDRTIFHAQGGGQKSDIGLIDNILVTHASHSDNYVDHYVADFGNLEVGQEVNISIDLNNRLIHAKHHVAGHLIAALIEKRFPDLQATGGHHWPGQARVEFSGTLPPIEKVQESLKSDLAEAIFEDIPVQVKGDPYGSRKIAIGDFPAVSCGGTHPKSLGTLREVEVTKIKSQKGVLRVSYSVAN
;
A
#
# COMPACT_ATOMS: atom_id res chain seq x y z
N MET A 1 -20.00 -1.62 15.58
CA MET A 1 -19.90 -2.29 14.27
C MET A 1 -18.56 -1.88 13.65
N THR A 2 -17.88 -2.73 12.91
CA THR A 2 -16.57 -2.45 12.34
C THR A 2 -16.63 -2.73 10.84
N THR A 3 -16.06 -1.87 10.00
CA THR A 3 -15.96 -2.13 8.55
C THR A 3 -15.02 -3.30 8.29
N LEU A 4 -15.49 -4.37 7.65
CA LEU A 4 -14.68 -5.48 7.18
C LEU A 4 -13.88 -5.05 5.94
N LYS A 5 -12.53 -5.14 6.01
CA LYS A 5 -11.62 -4.65 4.97
C LYS A 5 -11.22 -5.79 4.02
N LEU A 6 -12.05 -6.08 3.01
CA LEU A 6 -11.87 -7.23 2.10
C LEU A 6 -10.53 -7.20 1.34
N TYR A 7 -9.96 -6.03 1.06
CA TYR A 7 -8.67 -5.87 0.39
C TYR A 7 -7.48 -6.46 1.19
N LEU A 8 -7.66 -6.74 2.48
CA LEU A 8 -6.64 -7.39 3.31
C LEU A 8 -6.49 -8.88 2.99
N GLU A 9 -7.55 -9.53 2.52
CA GLU A 9 -7.53 -10.91 2.04
C GLU A 9 -7.07 -11.01 0.59
N ASP A 10 -7.68 -10.19 -0.28
CA ASP A 10 -7.37 -10.18 -1.71
C ASP A 10 -7.18 -8.74 -2.23
N SER A 11 -5.93 -8.40 -2.54
CA SER A 11 -5.57 -7.08 -3.09
C SER A 11 -6.08 -6.85 -4.52
N ASP A 12 -6.46 -7.90 -5.24
CA ASP A 12 -6.94 -7.83 -6.63
C ASP A 12 -8.46 -7.67 -6.70
N LEU A 13 -9.17 -7.79 -5.57
CA LEU A 13 -10.62 -7.63 -5.54
C LEU A 13 -11.01 -6.19 -5.91
N SER A 14 -11.70 -6.04 -7.05
CA SER A 14 -12.05 -4.73 -7.63
C SER A 14 -13.52 -4.39 -7.52
N GLU A 15 -14.40 -5.36 -7.23
CA GLU A 15 -15.85 -5.20 -7.10
C GLU A 15 -16.38 -6.04 -5.94
N ALA A 16 -17.38 -5.53 -5.25
CA ALA A 16 -18.12 -6.24 -4.20
C ALA A 16 -19.48 -5.59 -3.96
N THR A 17 -20.31 -6.20 -3.12
CA THR A 17 -21.50 -5.59 -2.54
C THR A 17 -21.25 -5.25 -1.06
N ALA A 18 -21.85 -4.17 -0.59
CA ALA A 18 -21.75 -3.73 0.79
C ALA A 18 -23.07 -3.09 1.24
N LYS A 19 -23.27 -2.98 2.55
CA LYS A 19 -24.41 -2.29 3.12
C LYS A 19 -24.00 -0.95 3.74
N ILE A 20 -24.72 0.11 3.42
CA ILE A 20 -24.50 1.43 4.05
C ILE A 20 -24.89 1.35 5.52
N VAL A 21 -23.96 1.67 6.41
CA VAL A 21 -24.18 1.70 7.85
C VAL A 21 -24.34 3.11 8.39
N GLU A 22 -23.76 4.10 7.71
CA GLU A 22 -23.86 5.51 8.12
C GLU A 22 -23.61 6.46 6.95
N LEU A 23 -24.31 7.59 6.95
CA LEU A 23 -24.12 8.73 6.05
C LEU A 23 -23.86 9.98 6.92
N ILE A 24 -22.71 10.63 6.74
CA ILE A 24 -22.31 11.79 7.55
C ILE A 24 -22.20 13.01 6.63
N ASN A 25 -23.03 14.03 6.92
CA ASN A 25 -22.98 15.31 6.21
C ASN A 25 -21.81 16.17 6.72
N GLY A 26 -21.13 16.89 5.82
CA GLY A 26 -20.03 17.78 6.12
C GLY A 26 -19.67 18.63 4.90
N GLU A 27 -18.46 19.21 4.86
CA GLU A 27 -17.94 19.86 3.65
C GLU A 27 -17.82 18.87 2.50
N GLN A 28 -17.52 17.63 2.81
CA GLN A 28 -17.67 16.46 1.95
C GLN A 28 -18.59 15.48 2.66
N GLY A 29 -19.37 14.71 1.88
CA GLY A 29 -20.14 13.60 2.39
C GLY A 29 -19.22 12.42 2.73
N ILE A 30 -19.58 11.66 3.78
CA ILE A 30 -18.86 10.44 4.15
C ILE A 30 -19.86 9.29 4.16
N ILE A 31 -19.53 8.22 3.43
CA ILE A 31 -20.28 6.96 3.45
C ILE A 31 -19.46 5.94 4.24
N ARG A 32 -20.08 5.32 5.26
CA ARG A 32 -19.53 4.18 6.00
C ARG A 32 -20.28 2.92 5.60
N LEU A 33 -19.51 1.86 5.37
CA LEU A 33 -20.03 0.57 4.91
C LEU A 33 -19.71 -0.53 5.94
N ASP A 34 -20.53 -1.61 5.95
CA ASP A 34 -20.28 -2.81 6.74
C ASP A 34 -19.00 -3.53 6.31
N ARG A 35 -18.68 -3.47 5.01
CA ARG A 35 -17.46 -4.00 4.39
C ARG A 35 -16.99 -3.12 3.26
N THR A 36 -15.69 -3.21 2.92
CA THR A 36 -15.13 -2.40 1.83
C THR A 36 -13.97 -3.10 1.14
N ILE A 37 -13.86 -2.87 -0.18
CA ILE A 37 -12.68 -3.18 -0.98
C ILE A 37 -11.72 -2.00 -1.10
N PHE A 38 -12.13 -0.79 -0.70
CA PHE A 38 -11.29 0.40 -0.76
C PHE A 38 -10.18 0.34 0.29
N HIS A 39 -8.92 0.35 -0.14
CA HIS A 39 -7.79 0.59 0.74
C HIS A 39 -7.88 2.01 1.29
N ALA A 40 -8.02 2.14 2.59
CA ALA A 40 -7.95 3.43 3.27
C ALA A 40 -6.50 3.90 3.35
N GLN A 41 -6.25 5.21 3.17
CA GLN A 41 -4.90 5.77 3.21
C GLN A 41 -4.20 5.41 4.52
N GLY A 42 -3.03 4.79 4.41
CA GLY A 42 -2.25 4.37 5.56
C GLY A 42 -1.00 3.57 5.17
N GLY A 43 -0.08 3.35 6.12
CA GLY A 43 1.14 2.59 5.86
C GLY A 43 2.00 3.13 4.72
N GLY A 44 1.95 4.45 4.47
CA GLY A 44 2.67 5.08 3.37
C GLY A 44 2.03 4.92 1.99
N GLN A 45 0.88 4.23 1.87
CA GLN A 45 0.14 4.05 0.61
C GLN A 45 -1.05 5.02 0.54
N LYS A 46 -1.34 5.56 -0.66
CA LYS A 46 -2.56 6.34 -0.92
C LYS A 46 -3.80 5.47 -0.84
N SER A 47 -4.94 6.09 -0.56
CA SER A 47 -6.25 5.43 -0.68
C SER A 47 -6.59 5.11 -2.13
N ASP A 48 -7.51 4.17 -2.28
CA ASP A 48 -8.18 3.96 -3.55
C ASP A 48 -9.18 5.07 -3.86
N ILE A 49 -9.55 5.10 -5.12
CA ILE A 49 -10.66 5.85 -5.69
C ILE A 49 -11.59 4.87 -6.42
N GLY A 50 -12.85 5.23 -6.61
CA GLY A 50 -13.79 4.33 -7.28
C GLY A 50 -15.23 4.78 -7.13
N LEU A 51 -16.18 3.85 -7.10
CA LEU A 51 -17.61 4.13 -7.04
C LEU A 51 -18.30 3.33 -5.92
N ILE A 52 -19.28 3.96 -5.30
CA ILE A 52 -20.33 3.32 -4.51
C ILE A 52 -21.62 3.52 -5.33
N ASP A 53 -22.15 2.46 -5.96
CA ASP A 53 -23.10 2.53 -7.06
C ASP A 53 -22.59 3.51 -8.14
N ASN A 54 -23.23 4.68 -8.28
CA ASN A 54 -22.83 5.72 -9.24
C ASN A 54 -22.15 6.93 -8.56
N ILE A 55 -21.90 6.88 -7.26
CA ILE A 55 -21.30 7.97 -6.49
C ILE A 55 -19.80 7.82 -6.45
N LEU A 56 -19.08 8.86 -6.94
CA LEU A 56 -17.61 8.86 -6.97
C LEU A 56 -17.01 8.99 -5.56
N VAL A 57 -16.21 8.02 -5.17
CA VAL A 57 -15.35 8.07 -3.99
C VAL A 57 -13.99 8.63 -4.39
N THR A 58 -13.65 9.80 -3.87
CA THR A 58 -12.39 10.49 -4.19
C THR A 58 -11.26 10.19 -3.22
N HIS A 59 -11.60 9.71 -2.03
CA HIS A 59 -10.65 9.38 -0.96
C HIS A 59 -11.27 8.38 0.01
N ALA A 60 -10.43 7.55 0.65
CA ALA A 60 -10.82 6.71 1.77
C ALA A 60 -9.81 6.84 2.91
N SER A 61 -10.28 6.96 4.15
CA SER A 61 -9.43 7.06 5.34
C SER A 61 -9.89 6.14 6.47
N HIS A 62 -8.98 5.83 7.38
CA HIS A 62 -9.32 5.14 8.62
C HIS A 62 -9.99 6.10 9.60
N SER A 63 -11.06 5.65 10.25
CA SER A 63 -11.77 6.36 11.31
C SER A 63 -12.22 5.36 12.36
N ASP A 64 -11.53 5.28 13.50
CA ASP A 64 -11.77 4.30 14.55
C ASP A 64 -11.99 2.88 14.01
N ASN A 65 -13.22 2.38 14.07
CA ASN A 65 -13.62 1.05 13.59
C ASN A 65 -14.11 1.03 12.15
N TYR A 66 -14.14 2.18 11.46
CA TYR A 66 -14.70 2.31 10.11
C TYR A 66 -13.64 2.70 9.08
N VAL A 67 -14.04 2.58 7.83
CA VAL A 67 -13.42 3.26 6.70
C VAL A 67 -14.40 4.32 6.22
N ASP A 68 -13.94 5.57 6.22
CA ASP A 68 -14.69 6.72 5.72
C ASP A 68 -14.43 6.87 4.22
N HIS A 69 -15.50 6.79 3.40
CA HIS A 69 -15.44 6.98 1.96
C HIS A 69 -15.96 8.39 1.64
N TYR A 70 -15.08 9.25 1.11
CA TYR A 70 -15.38 10.65 0.85
C TYR A 70 -16.00 10.83 -0.52
N VAL A 71 -17.16 11.48 -0.54
CA VAL A 71 -17.98 11.74 -1.73
C VAL A 71 -18.40 13.21 -1.77
N ALA A 72 -18.77 13.70 -2.96
CA ALA A 72 -19.29 15.07 -3.09
C ALA A 72 -20.69 15.21 -2.45
N ASP A 73 -21.56 14.25 -2.71
CA ASP A 73 -22.91 14.13 -2.16
C ASP A 73 -23.33 12.65 -2.13
N PHE A 74 -24.45 12.35 -1.51
CA PHE A 74 -24.96 10.97 -1.37
C PHE A 74 -25.95 10.58 -2.47
N GLY A 75 -26.37 11.53 -3.32
CA GLY A 75 -27.48 11.30 -4.24
C GLY A 75 -28.74 10.83 -3.51
N ASN A 76 -29.25 9.66 -3.92
CA ASN A 76 -30.44 9.04 -3.31
C ASN A 76 -30.09 7.84 -2.41
N LEU A 77 -28.84 7.73 -1.94
CA LEU A 77 -28.43 6.63 -1.07
C LEU A 77 -29.02 6.80 0.33
N GLU A 78 -29.41 5.67 0.94
CA GLU A 78 -30.01 5.62 2.27
C GLU A 78 -29.26 4.63 3.18
N VAL A 79 -29.26 4.90 4.49
CA VAL A 79 -28.72 3.97 5.48
C VAL A 79 -29.51 2.66 5.45
N GLY A 80 -28.82 1.55 5.42
CA GLY A 80 -29.40 0.22 5.33
C GLY A 80 -29.51 -0.32 3.90
N GLN A 81 -29.31 0.51 2.88
CA GLN A 81 -29.28 0.10 1.48
C GLN A 81 -28.07 -0.79 1.18
N GLU A 82 -28.29 -1.83 0.34
CA GLU A 82 -27.23 -2.59 -0.29
C GLU A 82 -26.76 -1.86 -1.57
N VAL A 83 -25.46 -1.72 -1.74
CA VAL A 83 -24.82 -1.00 -2.85
C VAL A 83 -23.70 -1.83 -3.47
N ASN A 84 -23.46 -1.61 -4.76
CA ASN A 84 -22.26 -2.14 -5.42
C ASN A 84 -21.10 -1.19 -5.18
N ILE A 85 -19.94 -1.74 -4.88
CA ILE A 85 -18.71 -0.98 -4.72
C ILE A 85 -17.69 -1.44 -5.74
N SER A 86 -17.00 -0.49 -6.38
CA SER A 86 -15.94 -0.78 -7.34
C SER A 86 -14.80 0.21 -7.20
N ILE A 87 -13.57 -0.24 -7.44
CA ILE A 87 -12.36 0.61 -7.39
C ILE A 87 -11.74 0.76 -8.76
N ASP A 88 -10.99 1.86 -8.95
CA ASP A 88 -10.06 1.98 -10.08
C ASP A 88 -8.87 1.03 -9.85
N LEU A 89 -8.93 -0.15 -10.48
CA LEU A 89 -7.90 -1.18 -10.34
C LEU A 89 -6.54 -0.73 -10.87
N ASN A 90 -6.49 0.13 -11.90
CA ASN A 90 -5.22 0.65 -12.40
C ASN A 90 -4.55 1.56 -11.37
N ASN A 91 -5.33 2.43 -10.73
CA ASN A 91 -4.86 3.29 -9.65
C ASN A 91 -4.36 2.44 -8.47
N ARG A 92 -5.12 1.40 -8.06
CA ARG A 92 -4.74 0.43 -7.04
C ARG A 92 -3.40 -0.23 -7.36
N LEU A 93 -3.23 -0.76 -8.58
CA LEU A 93 -2.03 -1.46 -9.00
C LEU A 93 -0.79 -0.56 -8.97
N ILE A 94 -0.91 0.70 -9.39
CA ILE A 94 0.20 1.67 -9.30
C ILE A 94 0.64 1.83 -7.84
N HIS A 95 -0.30 2.00 -6.91
CA HIS A 95 0.03 2.17 -5.49
C HIS A 95 0.56 0.89 -4.84
N ALA A 96 0.00 -0.26 -5.17
CA ALA A 96 0.44 -1.57 -4.69
C ALA A 96 1.87 -1.91 -5.17
N LYS A 97 2.21 -1.59 -6.43
CA LYS A 97 3.57 -1.74 -6.97
C LYS A 97 4.58 -0.86 -6.23
N HIS A 98 4.27 0.41 -6.00
CA HIS A 98 5.14 1.29 -5.23
C HIS A 98 5.31 0.79 -3.79
N HIS A 99 4.25 0.27 -3.18
CA HIS A 99 4.30 -0.25 -1.81
C HIS A 99 5.20 -1.49 -1.71
N VAL A 100 5.02 -2.49 -2.58
CA VAL A 100 5.87 -3.69 -2.56
C VAL A 100 7.32 -3.39 -2.92
N ALA A 101 7.57 -2.43 -3.84
CA ALA A 101 8.92 -1.97 -4.14
C ALA A 101 9.62 -1.38 -2.91
N GLY A 102 8.89 -0.64 -2.07
CA GLY A 102 9.40 -0.15 -0.80
C GLY A 102 9.77 -1.27 0.17
N HIS A 103 8.93 -2.29 0.29
CA HIS A 103 9.25 -3.49 1.10
C HIS A 103 10.48 -4.25 0.55
N LEU A 104 10.57 -4.40 -0.76
CA LEU A 104 11.73 -5.05 -1.39
C LEU A 104 13.02 -4.27 -1.11
N ILE A 105 13.02 -2.94 -1.29
CA ILE A 105 14.18 -2.10 -0.97
C ILE A 105 14.58 -2.24 0.50
N ALA A 106 13.60 -2.23 1.41
CA ALA A 106 13.85 -2.43 2.84
C ALA A 106 14.54 -3.78 3.11
N ALA A 107 13.97 -4.87 2.59
CA ALA A 107 14.47 -6.23 2.78
C ALA A 107 15.89 -6.43 2.20
N LEU A 108 16.16 -5.88 1.02
CA LEU A 108 17.47 -5.98 0.36
C LEU A 108 18.56 -5.21 1.15
N ILE A 109 18.24 -4.00 1.61
CA ILE A 109 19.17 -3.19 2.41
C ILE A 109 19.45 -3.85 3.75
N GLU A 110 18.44 -4.30 4.47
CA GLU A 110 18.60 -4.97 5.77
C GLU A 110 19.38 -6.28 5.64
N LYS A 111 19.16 -7.05 4.57
CA LYS A 111 19.95 -8.26 4.27
C LYS A 111 21.41 -7.95 4.02
N ARG A 112 21.71 -6.87 3.28
CA ARG A 112 23.07 -6.51 2.86
C ARG A 112 23.85 -5.75 3.93
N PHE A 113 23.13 -4.96 4.73
CA PHE A 113 23.65 -4.11 5.79
C PHE A 113 22.87 -4.36 7.09
N PRO A 114 23.18 -5.44 7.82
CA PRO A 114 22.39 -5.87 8.99
C PRO A 114 22.31 -4.86 10.15
N ASP A 115 23.23 -3.88 10.16
CA ASP A 115 23.21 -2.77 11.12
C ASP A 115 22.19 -1.67 10.77
N LEU A 116 21.58 -1.73 9.59
CA LEU A 116 20.50 -0.83 9.18
C LEU A 116 19.13 -1.47 9.42
N GLN A 117 18.18 -0.67 9.88
CA GLN A 117 16.79 -1.04 10.04
C GLN A 117 15.88 -0.01 9.36
N ALA A 118 14.91 -0.47 8.60
CA ALA A 118 13.88 0.39 8.01
C ALA A 118 13.00 0.98 9.13
N THR A 119 12.88 2.29 9.16
CA THR A 119 12.14 3.02 10.19
C THR A 119 10.89 3.70 9.65
N GLY A 120 10.73 3.80 8.34
CA GLY A 120 9.56 4.38 7.71
C GLY A 120 9.58 4.26 6.20
N GLY A 121 8.39 4.32 5.62
CA GLY A 121 8.18 4.29 4.18
C GLY A 121 7.10 5.28 3.75
N HIS A 122 7.27 5.86 2.56
CA HIS A 122 6.28 6.65 1.87
C HIS A 122 6.29 6.22 0.41
N HIS A 123 5.18 5.67 -0.06
CA HIS A 123 5.14 4.90 -1.31
C HIS A 123 4.27 5.56 -2.39
N TRP A 124 4.15 6.88 -2.35
CA TRP A 124 3.36 7.62 -3.34
C TRP A 124 4.18 7.82 -4.62
N PRO A 125 3.60 7.57 -5.79
CA PRO A 125 4.25 7.85 -7.06
C PRO A 125 4.85 9.26 -7.11
N GLY A 126 6.11 9.38 -7.56
CA GLY A 126 6.85 10.64 -7.60
C GLY A 126 7.43 11.12 -6.26
N GLN A 127 7.08 10.49 -5.13
CA GLN A 127 7.54 10.85 -3.78
C GLN A 127 8.02 9.63 -2.98
N ALA A 128 8.12 8.47 -3.62
CA ALA A 128 8.39 7.22 -2.94
C ALA A 128 9.79 7.17 -2.34
N ARG A 129 9.87 6.68 -1.10
CA ARG A 129 11.11 6.55 -0.35
C ARG A 129 10.98 5.56 0.81
N VAL A 130 12.13 5.00 1.21
CA VAL A 130 12.29 4.24 2.46
C VAL A 130 13.38 4.91 3.29
N GLU A 131 13.18 4.96 4.60
CA GLU A 131 14.11 5.54 5.57
C GLU A 131 14.67 4.46 6.48
N PHE A 132 15.96 4.59 6.78
CA PHE A 132 16.70 3.63 7.60
C PHE A 132 17.49 4.35 8.68
N SER A 133 17.59 3.71 9.85
CA SER A 133 18.49 4.10 10.92
C SER A 133 19.51 2.98 11.22
N GLY A 134 20.62 3.35 11.82
CA GLY A 134 21.72 2.43 12.18
C GLY A 134 23.08 2.93 11.72
N THR A 135 24.04 2.02 11.60
CA THR A 135 25.39 2.34 11.10
C THR A 135 25.37 2.52 9.59
N LEU A 136 25.59 3.77 9.14
CA LEU A 136 25.45 4.14 7.74
C LEU A 136 26.65 3.65 6.92
N PRO A 137 26.42 2.82 5.88
CA PRO A 137 27.47 2.43 4.94
C PRO A 137 27.76 3.58 3.94
N PRO A 138 28.87 3.50 3.17
CA PRO A 138 29.08 4.38 2.03
C PRO A 138 27.92 4.32 1.04
N ILE A 139 27.43 5.48 0.59
CA ILE A 139 26.25 5.59 -0.29
C ILE A 139 26.47 4.82 -1.60
N GLU A 140 27.69 4.86 -2.15
CA GLU A 140 28.05 4.19 -3.39
C GLU A 140 27.84 2.66 -3.30
N LYS A 141 28.18 2.07 -2.14
CA LYS A 141 27.96 0.63 -1.89
C LYS A 141 26.47 0.27 -1.84
N VAL A 142 25.66 1.15 -1.24
CA VAL A 142 24.19 0.95 -1.22
C VAL A 142 23.63 1.04 -2.65
N GLN A 143 24.08 2.02 -3.42
CA GLN A 143 23.60 2.23 -4.78
C GLN A 143 23.95 1.06 -5.72
N GLU A 144 25.19 0.58 -5.68
CA GLU A 144 25.66 -0.54 -6.48
C GLU A 144 24.90 -1.83 -6.16
N SER A 145 24.79 -2.17 -4.84
CA SER A 145 24.10 -3.39 -4.42
C SER A 145 22.61 -3.35 -4.78
N LEU A 146 21.92 -2.24 -4.52
CA LEU A 146 20.50 -2.15 -4.82
C LEU A 146 20.16 -2.30 -6.29
N LYS A 147 21.01 -1.77 -7.19
CA LYS A 147 20.77 -1.84 -8.63
C LYS A 147 20.74 -3.29 -9.12
N SER A 148 21.73 -4.11 -8.71
CA SER A 148 21.78 -5.52 -9.09
C SER A 148 20.70 -6.35 -8.41
N ASP A 149 20.56 -6.18 -7.09
CA ASP A 149 19.69 -7.01 -6.26
C ASP A 149 18.20 -6.79 -6.61
N LEU A 150 17.81 -5.54 -6.94
CA LEU A 150 16.46 -5.22 -7.43
C LEU A 150 16.16 -5.87 -8.77
N ALA A 151 17.08 -5.76 -9.72
CA ALA A 151 16.91 -6.34 -11.05
C ALA A 151 16.81 -7.88 -10.98
N GLU A 152 17.64 -8.54 -10.18
CA GLU A 152 17.61 -9.98 -9.95
C GLU A 152 16.28 -10.42 -9.33
N ALA A 153 15.85 -9.79 -8.23
CA ALA A 153 14.61 -10.15 -7.53
C ALA A 153 13.36 -9.99 -8.41
N ILE A 154 13.33 -8.97 -9.28
CA ILE A 154 12.22 -8.75 -10.22
C ILE A 154 12.28 -9.79 -11.34
N PHE A 155 13.46 -10.10 -11.87
CA PHE A 155 13.64 -11.10 -12.93
C PHE A 155 13.27 -12.51 -12.48
N GLU A 156 13.57 -12.87 -11.22
CA GLU A 156 13.17 -14.14 -10.60
C GLU A 156 11.66 -14.23 -10.30
N ASP A 157 10.93 -13.14 -10.49
CA ASP A 157 9.49 -13.04 -10.22
C ASP A 157 9.10 -13.57 -8.82
N ILE A 158 9.88 -13.18 -7.82
CA ILE A 158 9.71 -13.65 -6.44
C ILE A 158 8.27 -13.46 -5.97
N PRO A 159 7.62 -14.50 -5.38
CA PRO A 159 6.25 -14.41 -4.92
C PRO A 159 6.09 -13.48 -3.70
N VAL A 160 4.96 -12.76 -3.68
CA VAL A 160 4.54 -11.90 -2.57
C VAL A 160 3.29 -12.52 -1.93
N GLN A 161 3.36 -12.84 -0.66
CA GLN A 161 2.33 -13.61 0.03
C GLN A 161 1.85 -12.92 1.31
N VAL A 162 0.54 -12.98 1.54
CA VAL A 162 -0.04 -12.68 2.84
C VAL A 162 0.20 -13.86 3.79
N LYS A 163 0.69 -13.58 4.98
CA LYS A 163 0.92 -14.55 6.07
C LYS A 163 0.12 -14.12 7.30
N GLY A 164 -0.31 -15.12 8.09
CA GLY A 164 -1.09 -14.89 9.30
C GLY A 164 -2.56 -14.58 9.02
N ASP A 165 -3.27 -14.11 10.04
CA ASP A 165 -4.67 -13.71 9.95
C ASP A 165 -4.78 -12.33 9.27
N PRO A 166 -5.51 -12.20 8.15
CA PRO A 166 -5.69 -10.91 7.45
C PRO A 166 -6.23 -9.79 8.34
N TYR A 167 -7.07 -10.12 9.31
CA TYR A 167 -7.74 -9.14 10.18
C TYR A 167 -7.08 -8.98 11.56
N GLY A 168 -6.05 -9.78 11.84
CA GLY A 168 -5.33 -9.78 13.12
C GLY A 168 -3.83 -9.54 12.93
N SER A 169 -3.08 -10.62 12.73
CA SER A 169 -1.61 -10.62 12.65
C SER A 169 -1.09 -10.64 11.21
N ARG A 170 -1.73 -9.88 10.30
CA ARG A 170 -1.37 -9.85 8.88
C ARG A 170 0.06 -9.38 8.65
N LYS A 171 0.80 -10.19 7.88
CA LYS A 171 2.16 -9.89 7.43
C LYS A 171 2.28 -10.10 5.93
N ILE A 172 3.24 -9.42 5.32
CA ILE A 172 3.63 -9.63 3.92
C ILE A 172 5.01 -10.26 3.88
N ALA A 173 5.14 -11.36 3.15
CA ALA A 173 6.40 -12.03 2.86
C ALA A 173 6.74 -11.90 1.37
N ILE A 174 7.97 -11.55 1.05
CA ILE A 174 8.54 -11.52 -0.29
C ILE A 174 9.54 -12.67 -0.34
N GLY A 175 9.19 -13.78 -1.00
CA GLY A 175 10.03 -15.00 -1.00
C GLY A 175 10.45 -15.40 0.40
N ASP A 176 11.76 -15.55 0.59
CA ASP A 176 12.40 -15.97 1.85
C ASP A 176 12.80 -14.79 2.76
N PHE A 177 12.51 -13.55 2.38
CA PHE A 177 12.77 -12.41 3.27
C PHE A 177 11.86 -12.45 4.51
N PRO A 178 12.33 -11.90 5.64
CA PRO A 178 11.51 -11.80 6.85
C PRO A 178 10.17 -11.13 6.58
N ALA A 179 9.07 -11.78 7.02
CA ALA A 179 7.75 -11.23 6.84
C ALA A 179 7.51 -10.02 7.75
N VAL A 180 6.97 -8.93 7.20
CA VAL A 180 6.73 -7.66 7.91
C VAL A 180 5.24 -7.38 8.07
N SER A 181 4.84 -6.81 9.20
CA SER A 181 3.45 -6.40 9.44
C SER A 181 3.06 -5.30 8.47
N CYS A 182 1.98 -5.51 7.71
CA CYS A 182 1.54 -4.55 6.71
C CYS A 182 0.04 -4.65 6.44
N GLY A 183 -0.66 -3.50 6.44
CA GLY A 183 -2.09 -3.36 6.10
C GLY A 183 -2.36 -2.85 4.68
N GLY A 184 -1.33 -2.65 3.86
CA GLY A 184 -1.49 -2.18 2.48
C GLY A 184 -1.81 -3.27 1.47
N THR A 185 -1.92 -2.89 0.21
CA THR A 185 -2.15 -3.81 -0.92
C THR A 185 -0.85 -4.07 -1.68
N HIS A 186 -0.70 -5.29 -2.19
CA HIS A 186 0.51 -5.74 -2.87
C HIS A 186 0.15 -6.63 -4.06
N PRO A 187 0.89 -6.58 -5.18
CA PRO A 187 0.77 -7.58 -6.23
C PRO A 187 1.23 -8.96 -5.73
N LYS A 188 0.83 -10.03 -6.39
CA LYS A 188 1.13 -11.42 -6.00
C LYS A 188 2.57 -11.85 -6.28
N SER A 189 3.30 -11.08 -7.11
CA SER A 189 4.72 -11.34 -7.42
C SER A 189 5.46 -10.09 -7.84
N LEU A 190 6.79 -10.12 -7.80
CA LEU A 190 7.65 -8.99 -8.13
C LEU A 190 7.79 -8.74 -9.64
N GLY A 191 7.54 -9.71 -10.50
CA GLY A 191 7.61 -9.54 -11.96
C GLY A 191 6.63 -8.48 -12.48
N THR A 192 5.57 -8.17 -11.73
CA THR A 192 4.64 -7.07 -12.06
C THR A 192 5.28 -5.68 -11.98
N LEU A 193 6.41 -5.52 -11.26
CA LEU A 193 7.10 -4.25 -11.09
C LEU A 193 7.80 -3.78 -12.37
N ARG A 194 8.16 -4.71 -13.28
CA ARG A 194 9.00 -4.47 -14.47
C ARG A 194 10.35 -3.87 -14.14
N GLU A 195 10.37 -2.65 -13.60
CA GLU A 195 11.58 -1.93 -13.24
C GLU A 195 11.36 -1.06 -12.00
N VAL A 196 12.33 -1.06 -11.10
CA VAL A 196 12.40 -0.16 -9.94
C VAL A 196 13.71 0.61 -10.03
N GLU A 197 13.62 1.92 -10.16
CA GLU A 197 14.76 2.81 -10.22
C GLU A 197 15.00 3.49 -8.87
N VAL A 198 16.23 3.42 -8.36
CA VAL A 198 16.68 4.22 -7.21
C VAL A 198 17.04 5.61 -7.72
N THR A 199 16.15 6.58 -7.49
CA THR A 199 16.29 7.94 -8.02
C THR A 199 17.22 8.80 -7.19
N LYS A 200 17.36 8.52 -5.88
CA LYS A 200 18.25 9.27 -4.99
C LYS A 200 18.53 8.53 -3.69
N ILE A 201 19.77 8.60 -3.25
CA ILE A 201 20.16 8.18 -1.89
C ILE A 201 20.75 9.38 -1.16
N LYS A 202 20.29 9.62 0.07
CA LYS A 202 20.81 10.68 0.94
C LYS A 202 21.04 10.14 2.35
N SER A 203 22.12 10.62 2.97
CA SER A 203 22.36 10.44 4.39
C SER A 203 22.28 11.81 5.07
N GLN A 204 21.42 11.97 6.05
CA GLN A 204 21.28 13.20 6.81
C GLN A 204 20.84 12.92 8.24
N LYS A 205 21.55 13.50 9.21
CA LYS A 205 21.24 13.38 10.66
C LYS A 205 21.09 11.93 11.13
N GLY A 206 21.94 10.99 10.64
CA GLY A 206 21.91 9.60 11.03
C GLY A 206 20.81 8.75 10.35
N VAL A 207 20.07 9.34 9.39
CA VAL A 207 19.04 8.64 8.61
C VAL A 207 19.52 8.48 7.19
N LEU A 208 19.50 7.24 6.67
CA LEU A 208 19.64 6.95 5.24
C LEU A 208 18.25 6.98 4.61
N ARG A 209 18.10 7.77 3.55
CA ARG A 209 16.86 7.85 2.77
C ARG A 209 17.12 7.39 1.34
N VAL A 210 16.39 6.38 0.91
CA VAL A 210 16.42 5.83 -0.45
C VAL A 210 15.11 6.22 -1.14
N SER A 211 15.18 7.11 -2.13
CA SER A 211 14.04 7.48 -2.98
C SER A 211 14.04 6.62 -4.24
N TYR A 212 12.85 6.27 -4.72
CA TYR A 212 12.71 5.36 -5.87
C TYR A 212 11.47 5.69 -6.71
N SER A 213 11.45 5.16 -7.93
CA SER A 213 10.30 5.13 -8.83
C SER A 213 10.07 3.70 -9.32
N VAL A 214 8.83 3.43 -9.75
CA VAL A 214 8.43 2.17 -10.35
C VAL A 214 7.90 2.47 -11.75
N ALA A 215 8.37 1.74 -12.76
CA ALA A 215 7.86 1.86 -14.12
C ALA A 215 6.38 1.40 -14.18
N ASN A 216 5.55 2.14 -14.91
CA ASN A 216 4.14 1.83 -15.13
C ASN A 216 3.93 0.70 -16.15
#